data_189b95e3fee0cb23f8e31cfb2063ad35
#
_entry.id   189b95e3fee0cb23f8e31cfb2063ad35
#
_cell.length_a   1.000
_cell.length_b   1.000
_cell.length_c   1.000
_cell.angle_alpha   90.00
_cell.angle_beta   90.00
_cell.angle_gamma   90.00
#
_symmetry.space_group_name_H-M   'P 1'
#
loop_
_entity.id
_entity.type
_entity.pdbx_description
1 polymer ?
#
loop_
_entity_poly.entity_id
_entity_poly.type
_entity_poly.pdbx_seq_one_letter_code
_entity_poly.pdbx_strand_id
1 'polypeptide(L)'
;HVAEESDYRKNSIYKTYLACDAVSDEVLLRSHYRCNREIIGFNNKKYYNSKLQICSKSKEPEPLVYVDVKSDRAEIKNTSPAEADEVIAYAKQNTDKSIAVITPFVNQRALIEQAIKENHLENLVCGTVHAFQGDEKDVVLFSTALSDRTNAGTYQWLKNNKELINVATSRAKDKLVLLADSKELERLHAGQADDDLYELAQYIKTNGKSEITEKHISSRALGIQPFSTATENAFLENLTHALENIWLSQSKYVIHKEVAISQVFQDNMTYDDLFYMGRFD
;
A
#
# COMPACT_ATOMS: atom_id res chain seq x y z
N HIS A 1 -8.46 -31.95 -30.59
CA HIS A 1 -7.60 -31.97 -29.40
C HIS A 1 -6.45 -30.99 -29.65
N VAL A 2 -6.43 -29.89 -28.90
CA VAL A 2 -5.25 -29.01 -28.87
C VAL A 2 -4.26 -29.70 -27.94
N ALA A 3 -2.99 -29.82 -28.34
CA ALA A 3 -1.96 -30.35 -27.47
C ALA A 3 -1.89 -29.56 -26.16
N GLU A 4 -1.64 -30.23 -25.04
CA GLU A 4 -1.68 -29.59 -23.70
C GLU A 4 -0.72 -28.40 -23.60
N GLU A 5 0.41 -28.50 -24.30
CA GLU A 5 1.44 -27.46 -24.40
C GLU A 5 0.93 -26.20 -25.13
N SER A 6 -0.05 -26.33 -26.02
CA SER A 6 -0.64 -25.23 -26.82
C SER A 6 -1.95 -24.70 -26.22
N ASP A 7 -2.40 -25.22 -25.08
CA ASP A 7 -3.62 -24.73 -24.42
C ASP A 7 -3.38 -23.36 -23.77
N TYR A 8 -3.85 -22.28 -24.43
CA TYR A 8 -3.69 -20.90 -23.98
C TYR A 8 -4.34 -20.60 -22.62
N ARG A 9 -5.25 -21.47 -22.14
CA ARG A 9 -5.87 -21.35 -20.81
C ARG A 9 -4.92 -21.78 -19.69
N LYS A 10 -3.92 -22.61 -20.00
CA LYS A 10 -2.93 -23.15 -19.06
C LYS A 10 -1.55 -22.55 -19.26
N ASN A 11 -1.23 -22.13 -20.48
CA ASN A 11 0.10 -21.71 -20.86
C ASN A 11 0.09 -20.31 -21.51
N SER A 12 1.09 -19.50 -21.17
CA SER A 12 1.38 -18.27 -21.89
C SER A 12 2.01 -18.62 -23.26
N ILE A 13 1.98 -17.65 -24.19
CA ILE A 13 2.66 -17.78 -25.48
C ILE A 13 4.13 -18.19 -25.31
N TYR A 14 4.81 -17.59 -24.32
CA TYR A 14 6.20 -17.90 -23.99
C TYR A 14 6.39 -19.38 -23.60
N LYS A 15 5.54 -19.90 -22.70
CA LYS A 15 5.59 -21.31 -22.30
C LYS A 15 5.29 -22.26 -23.46
N THR A 16 4.36 -21.90 -24.34
CA THR A 16 4.05 -22.66 -25.55
C THR A 16 5.25 -22.71 -26.48
N TYR A 17 5.93 -21.57 -26.70
CA TYR A 17 7.14 -21.56 -27.54
C TYR A 17 8.26 -22.41 -26.95
N LEU A 18 8.51 -22.34 -25.64
CA LEU A 18 9.51 -23.19 -24.99
C LEU A 18 9.20 -24.69 -25.14
N ALA A 19 7.92 -25.08 -25.04
CA ALA A 19 7.48 -26.47 -25.13
C ALA A 19 7.55 -27.02 -26.57
N CYS A 20 7.38 -26.16 -27.58
CA CYS A 20 7.41 -26.58 -28.99
C CYS A 20 8.79 -26.77 -29.57
N ASP A 21 9.87 -26.68 -28.77
CA ASP A 21 11.27 -26.83 -29.22
C ASP A 21 11.64 -25.93 -30.43
N ALA A 22 10.84 -24.89 -30.64
CA ALA A 22 11.03 -23.95 -31.75
C ALA A 22 12.07 -22.88 -31.42
N VAL A 23 12.54 -22.85 -30.20
CA VAL A 23 13.50 -21.85 -29.68
C VAL A 23 14.83 -22.54 -29.43
N SER A 24 15.77 -22.27 -30.27
CA SER A 24 17.12 -22.81 -30.12
C SER A 24 17.91 -22.21 -28.96
N ASP A 25 17.62 -20.93 -28.58
CA ASP A 25 18.36 -20.22 -27.53
C ASP A 25 17.46 -19.31 -26.74
N GLU A 26 17.41 -19.49 -25.40
CA GLU A 26 16.84 -18.55 -24.45
C GLU A 26 17.93 -17.56 -24.00
N VAL A 27 17.72 -16.27 -24.24
CA VAL A 27 18.65 -15.23 -23.86
C VAL A 27 18.08 -14.44 -22.68
N LEU A 28 18.74 -14.53 -21.54
CA LEU A 28 18.44 -13.67 -20.38
C LEU A 28 19.15 -12.32 -20.55
N LEU A 29 18.37 -11.23 -20.60
CA LEU A 29 18.91 -9.87 -20.55
C LEU A 29 19.40 -9.59 -19.12
N ARG A 30 20.70 -9.55 -18.92
CA ARG A 30 21.29 -9.47 -17.58
C ARG A 30 21.47 -8.05 -17.04
N SER A 31 21.60 -7.05 -17.91
CA SER A 31 21.88 -5.68 -17.49
C SER A 31 20.59 -4.98 -17.03
N HIS A 32 20.55 -4.56 -15.77
CA HIS A 32 19.41 -3.86 -15.18
C HIS A 32 19.79 -2.42 -14.86
N TYR A 33 19.09 -1.45 -15.47
CA TYR A 33 19.41 -0.02 -15.38
C TYR A 33 18.38 0.79 -14.60
N ARG A 34 17.20 0.24 -14.35
CA ARG A 34 16.04 0.96 -13.82
C ARG A 34 16.09 1.18 -12.32
N CYS A 35 15.95 0.13 -11.56
CA CYS A 35 15.69 0.21 -10.12
C CYS A 35 16.97 0.44 -9.33
N ASN A 36 16.83 1.14 -8.19
CA ASN A 36 17.87 1.20 -7.20
C ASN A 36 18.39 -0.22 -6.86
N ARG A 37 19.69 -0.32 -6.56
CA ARG A 37 20.38 -1.60 -6.28
C ARG A 37 19.69 -2.42 -5.20
N GLU A 38 19.28 -1.76 -4.11
CA GLU A 38 18.66 -2.44 -2.97
C GLU A 38 17.28 -2.98 -3.36
N ILE A 39 16.51 -2.25 -4.16
CA ILE A 39 15.17 -2.70 -4.60
C ILE A 39 15.27 -3.94 -5.47
N ILE A 40 16.07 -3.88 -6.53
CA ILE A 40 16.19 -5.00 -7.47
C ILE A 40 16.99 -6.17 -6.89
N GLY A 41 17.73 -5.94 -5.80
CA GLY A 41 18.50 -6.96 -5.09
C GLY A 41 17.64 -8.13 -4.63
N PHE A 42 16.44 -7.87 -4.10
CA PHE A 42 15.48 -8.90 -3.75
C PHE A 42 15.10 -9.76 -4.96
N ASN A 43 14.65 -9.09 -6.03
CA ASN A 43 14.24 -9.79 -7.26
C ASN A 43 15.39 -10.59 -7.88
N ASN A 44 16.59 -9.99 -7.91
CA ASN A 44 17.77 -10.65 -8.45
C ASN A 44 18.07 -11.96 -7.73
N LYS A 45 18.02 -11.94 -6.41
CA LYS A 45 18.21 -13.13 -5.58
C LYS A 45 17.08 -14.15 -5.77
N LYS A 46 15.82 -13.68 -5.72
CA LYS A 46 14.64 -14.55 -5.65
C LYS A 46 14.24 -15.13 -7.00
N TYR A 47 14.25 -14.32 -8.08
CA TYR A 47 13.69 -14.67 -9.38
C TYR A 47 14.71 -14.84 -10.48
N TYR A 48 15.91 -14.26 -10.34
CA TYR A 48 16.94 -14.27 -11.40
C TYR A 48 18.22 -15.01 -11.01
N ASN A 49 18.21 -15.78 -9.89
CA ASN A 49 19.37 -16.54 -9.42
C ASN A 49 20.66 -15.72 -9.33
N SER A 50 20.54 -14.45 -8.94
CA SER A 50 21.65 -13.48 -8.86
C SER A 50 22.39 -13.22 -10.18
N LYS A 51 21.74 -13.46 -11.31
CA LYS A 51 22.37 -13.32 -12.64
C LYS A 51 22.28 -11.90 -13.20
N LEU A 52 21.48 -10.99 -12.60
CA LEU A 52 21.38 -9.62 -13.09
C LEU A 52 22.63 -8.81 -12.70
N GLN A 53 23.13 -8.05 -13.68
CA GLN A 53 24.15 -7.02 -13.48
C GLN A 53 23.44 -5.69 -13.24
N ILE A 54 23.56 -5.16 -12.04
CA ILE A 54 22.86 -3.94 -11.64
C ILE A 54 23.69 -2.73 -12.04
N CYS A 55 23.22 -2.01 -13.04
CA CYS A 55 23.83 -0.83 -13.65
C CYS A 55 23.07 0.46 -13.32
N SER A 56 22.16 0.43 -12.36
CA SER A 56 21.35 1.58 -11.96
C SER A 56 22.21 2.72 -11.41
N LYS A 57 21.79 3.97 -11.69
CA LYS A 57 22.43 5.19 -11.21
C LYS A 57 21.69 5.85 -10.04
N SER A 58 20.58 5.25 -9.59
CA SER A 58 19.82 5.79 -8.45
C SER A 58 20.71 5.88 -7.21
N LYS A 59 20.62 7.04 -6.53
CA LYS A 59 21.35 7.36 -5.31
C LYS A 59 20.41 7.66 -4.14
N GLU A 60 19.15 7.23 -4.24
CA GLU A 60 18.20 7.37 -3.13
C GLU A 60 18.80 6.73 -1.86
N PRO A 61 18.95 7.48 -0.77
CA PRO A 61 19.58 6.99 0.46
C PRO A 61 18.72 5.99 1.22
N GLU A 62 17.41 6.09 1.10
CA GLU A 62 16.42 5.22 1.75
C GLU A 62 15.52 4.55 0.69
N PRO A 63 16.05 3.65 -0.14
CA PRO A 63 15.32 3.09 -1.27
C PRO A 63 14.26 2.06 -0.88
N LEU A 64 14.32 1.54 0.34
CA LEU A 64 13.41 0.53 0.88
C LEU A 64 12.78 1.03 2.17
N VAL A 65 11.46 1.12 2.20
CA VAL A 65 10.71 1.53 3.39
C VAL A 65 9.59 0.54 3.64
N TYR A 66 9.48 0.06 4.87
CA TYR A 66 8.35 -0.71 5.36
C TYR A 66 7.51 0.18 6.26
N VAL A 67 6.24 0.36 5.92
CA VAL A 67 5.29 1.09 6.74
C VAL A 67 4.34 0.10 7.39
N ASP A 68 4.45 -0.06 8.71
CA ASP A 68 3.54 -0.90 9.50
C ASP A 68 2.23 -0.15 9.72
N VAL A 69 1.26 -0.42 8.87
CA VAL A 69 -0.05 0.22 8.90
C VAL A 69 -1.01 -0.69 9.66
N LYS A 70 -1.45 -0.25 10.84
CA LYS A 70 -2.47 -0.98 11.59
C LYS A 70 -3.77 -1.00 10.80
N SER A 71 -4.17 -2.18 10.36
CA SER A 71 -5.44 -2.34 9.64
C SER A 71 -6.60 -2.20 10.62
N ASP A 72 -7.52 -1.29 10.28
CA ASP A 72 -8.82 -1.27 10.91
C ASP A 72 -9.76 -2.27 10.24
N ARG A 73 -10.84 -2.64 10.93
CA ARG A 73 -11.84 -3.56 10.40
C ARG A 73 -12.46 -2.99 9.12
N ALA A 74 -12.00 -3.46 7.97
CA ALA A 74 -12.51 -2.99 6.70
C ALA A 74 -13.95 -3.48 6.46
N GLU A 75 -14.84 -2.58 6.07
CA GLU A 75 -16.22 -2.96 5.70
C GLU A 75 -16.25 -3.76 4.40
N ILE A 76 -15.42 -3.38 3.45
CA ILE A 76 -15.30 -4.02 2.14
C ILE A 76 -14.13 -4.99 2.17
N LYS A 77 -14.37 -6.23 1.71
CA LYS A 77 -13.33 -7.25 1.61
C LYS A 77 -12.17 -6.79 0.73
N ASN A 78 -10.95 -7.10 1.17
CA ASN A 78 -9.72 -6.79 0.45
C ASN A 78 -9.52 -5.26 0.26
N THR A 79 -9.81 -4.50 1.31
CA THR A 79 -9.49 -3.08 1.43
C THR A 79 -8.81 -2.80 2.76
N SER A 80 -8.00 -1.75 2.77
CA SER A 80 -7.40 -1.16 3.97
C SER A 80 -7.50 0.37 3.83
N PRO A 81 -8.50 1.00 4.45
CA PRO A 81 -8.62 2.45 4.46
C PRO A 81 -7.37 3.13 5.04
N ALA A 82 -6.79 2.55 6.09
CA ALA A 82 -5.57 3.07 6.71
C ALA A 82 -4.38 3.10 5.74
N GLU A 83 -4.20 2.06 4.91
CA GLU A 83 -3.18 2.09 3.85
C GLU A 83 -3.50 3.15 2.78
N ALA A 84 -4.79 3.36 2.45
CA ALA A 84 -5.18 4.40 1.50
C ALA A 84 -4.89 5.80 2.03
N ASP A 85 -5.16 6.07 3.30
CA ASP A 85 -4.86 7.34 3.95
C ASP A 85 -3.34 7.60 3.97
N GLU A 86 -2.52 6.58 4.26
CA GLU A 86 -1.06 6.68 4.24
C GLU A 86 -0.53 6.97 2.82
N VAL A 87 -1.11 6.34 1.81
CA VAL A 87 -0.80 6.63 0.40
C VAL A 87 -1.03 8.11 0.07
N ILE A 88 -2.17 8.67 0.49
CA ILE A 88 -2.51 10.08 0.25
C ILE A 88 -1.56 11.01 1.02
N ALA A 89 -1.27 10.69 2.28
CA ALA A 89 -0.34 11.46 3.10
C ALA A 89 1.06 11.48 2.48
N TYR A 90 1.55 10.33 2.04
CA TYR A 90 2.84 10.21 1.37
C TYR A 90 2.90 11.06 0.09
N ALA A 91 1.87 11.00 -0.77
CA ALA A 91 1.85 11.75 -2.02
C ALA A 91 1.81 13.27 -1.81
N LYS A 92 1.09 13.74 -0.78
CA LYS A 92 1.07 15.16 -0.39
C LYS A 92 2.43 15.69 0.08
N GLN A 93 3.23 14.83 0.72
CA GLN A 93 4.58 15.18 1.20
C GLN A 93 5.64 15.10 0.11
N ASN A 94 5.37 14.42 -1.01
CA ASN A 94 6.33 14.16 -2.08
C ASN A 94 5.79 14.60 -3.45
N THR A 95 5.38 15.85 -3.55
CA THR A 95 4.73 16.40 -4.75
C THR A 95 5.65 16.52 -5.97
N ASP A 96 6.95 16.50 -5.75
CA ASP A 96 7.99 16.54 -6.79
C ASP A 96 8.32 15.16 -7.39
N LYS A 97 7.76 14.09 -6.85
CA LYS A 97 7.99 12.71 -7.29
C LYS A 97 6.85 12.17 -8.12
N SER A 98 7.16 11.35 -9.11
CA SER A 98 6.17 10.53 -9.79
C SER A 98 5.91 9.26 -8.97
N ILE A 99 4.66 9.06 -8.54
CA ILE A 99 4.30 8.01 -7.60
C ILE A 99 3.31 7.05 -8.26
N ALA A 100 3.54 5.74 -8.13
CA ALA A 100 2.55 4.71 -8.42
C ALA A 100 2.13 4.00 -7.14
N VAL A 101 0.85 3.73 -7.01
CA VAL A 101 0.35 2.75 -6.04
C VAL A 101 0.01 1.47 -6.79
N ILE A 102 0.61 0.38 -6.34
CA ILE A 102 0.31 -0.95 -6.87
C ILE A 102 -0.37 -1.74 -5.76
N THR A 103 -1.53 -2.31 -6.07
CA THR A 103 -2.26 -3.18 -5.15
C THR A 103 -2.77 -4.43 -5.88
N PRO A 104 -2.81 -5.59 -5.21
CA PRO A 104 -3.33 -6.82 -5.81
C PRO A 104 -4.85 -6.80 -5.97
N PHE A 105 -5.58 -5.92 -5.25
CA PHE A 105 -7.01 -5.99 -5.12
C PHE A 105 -7.76 -4.84 -5.80
N VAL A 106 -8.76 -5.19 -6.61
CA VAL A 106 -9.59 -4.20 -7.33
C VAL A 106 -10.33 -3.27 -6.38
N ASN A 107 -10.81 -3.77 -5.23
CA ASN A 107 -11.51 -2.96 -4.24
C ASN A 107 -10.57 -1.92 -3.60
N GLN A 108 -9.34 -2.32 -3.25
CA GLN A 108 -8.34 -1.39 -2.73
C GLN A 108 -7.95 -0.34 -3.78
N ARG A 109 -7.80 -0.75 -5.03
CA ARG A 109 -7.56 0.19 -6.13
C ARG A 109 -8.66 1.23 -6.23
N ALA A 110 -9.93 0.79 -6.23
CA ALA A 110 -11.07 1.70 -6.34
C ALA A 110 -11.11 2.70 -5.17
N LEU A 111 -10.83 2.23 -3.95
CA LEU A 111 -10.75 3.08 -2.76
C LEU A 111 -9.65 4.16 -2.90
N ILE A 112 -8.47 3.76 -3.32
CA ILE A 112 -7.33 4.68 -3.51
C ILE A 112 -7.59 5.64 -4.68
N GLU A 113 -8.12 5.18 -5.81
CA GLU A 113 -8.47 6.03 -6.97
C GLU A 113 -9.51 7.10 -6.60
N GLN A 114 -10.48 6.74 -5.75
CA GLN A 114 -11.45 7.69 -5.22
C GLN A 114 -10.74 8.74 -4.34
N ALA A 115 -9.89 8.30 -3.42
CA ALA A 115 -9.14 9.20 -2.54
C ALA A 115 -8.19 10.14 -3.31
N ILE A 116 -7.55 9.68 -4.40
CA ILE A 116 -6.74 10.51 -5.30
C ILE A 116 -7.59 11.64 -5.91
N LYS A 117 -8.77 11.31 -6.43
CA LYS A 117 -9.69 12.30 -7.04
C LYS A 117 -10.15 13.34 -6.04
N GLU A 118 -10.53 12.91 -4.84
CA GLU A 118 -11.01 13.80 -3.78
C GLU A 118 -9.93 14.74 -3.26
N ASN A 119 -8.66 14.32 -3.31
CA ASN A 119 -7.52 15.13 -2.89
C ASN A 119 -6.81 15.85 -4.04
N HIS A 120 -7.32 15.75 -5.27
CA HIS A 120 -6.78 16.42 -6.47
C HIS A 120 -5.27 16.18 -6.69
N LEU A 121 -4.80 14.93 -6.47
CA LEU A 121 -3.40 14.59 -6.62
C LEU A 121 -3.07 14.21 -8.07
N GLU A 122 -2.19 14.96 -8.71
CA GLU A 122 -1.76 14.72 -10.10
C GLU A 122 -0.48 13.88 -10.20
N ASN A 123 0.33 13.88 -9.16
CA ASN A 123 1.60 13.15 -9.10
C ASN A 123 1.45 11.66 -8.73
N LEU A 124 0.22 11.20 -8.48
CA LEU A 124 -0.11 9.87 -7.98
C LEU A 124 -1.05 9.14 -8.93
N VAL A 125 -0.69 7.93 -9.29
CA VAL A 125 -1.55 7.02 -10.06
C VAL A 125 -1.69 5.70 -9.33
N CYS A 126 -2.88 5.08 -9.39
CA CYS A 126 -3.14 3.79 -8.76
C CYS A 126 -3.54 2.74 -9.81
N GLY A 127 -3.11 1.52 -9.61
CA GLY A 127 -3.49 0.42 -10.49
C GLY A 127 -3.16 -0.95 -9.91
N THR A 128 -3.68 -1.97 -10.57
CA THR A 128 -3.21 -3.34 -10.38
C THR A 128 -1.92 -3.56 -11.16
N VAL A 129 -1.21 -4.64 -10.88
CA VAL A 129 0.07 -4.97 -11.52
C VAL A 129 0.03 -4.90 -13.04
N HIS A 130 -1.07 -5.32 -13.66
CA HIS A 130 -1.22 -5.31 -15.12
C HIS A 130 -1.31 -3.90 -15.72
N ALA A 131 -1.80 -2.92 -14.95
CA ALA A 131 -1.92 -1.53 -15.41
C ALA A 131 -0.56 -0.83 -15.61
N PHE A 132 0.48 -1.30 -14.91
CA PHE A 132 1.83 -0.72 -14.95
C PHE A 132 2.82 -1.51 -15.79
N GLN A 133 2.35 -2.40 -16.65
CA GLN A 133 3.25 -3.19 -17.50
C GLN A 133 3.96 -2.26 -18.50
N GLY A 134 5.27 -2.12 -18.34
CA GLY A 134 6.11 -1.24 -19.19
C GLY A 134 6.36 0.16 -18.62
N ASP A 135 5.57 0.65 -17.67
CA ASP A 135 5.75 1.96 -17.02
C ASP A 135 6.69 1.90 -15.80
N GLU A 136 7.30 3.02 -15.44
CA GLU A 136 8.17 3.15 -14.26
C GLU A 136 7.88 4.47 -13.55
N LYS A 137 8.08 4.50 -12.23
CA LYS A 137 7.88 5.69 -11.39
C LYS A 137 9.06 5.86 -10.44
N ASP A 138 9.28 7.09 -10.03
CA ASP A 138 10.34 7.37 -9.04
C ASP A 138 10.08 6.60 -7.75
N VAL A 139 8.82 6.57 -7.29
CA VAL A 139 8.39 5.86 -6.10
C VAL A 139 7.25 4.90 -6.41
N VAL A 140 7.32 3.70 -5.86
CA VAL A 140 6.20 2.75 -5.84
C VAL A 140 5.78 2.51 -4.39
N LEU A 141 4.48 2.71 -4.13
CA LEU A 141 3.82 2.31 -2.90
C LEU A 141 3.12 0.98 -3.17
N PHE A 142 3.54 -0.09 -2.51
CA PHE A 142 2.89 -1.39 -2.64
C PHE A 142 1.92 -1.57 -1.49
N SER A 143 0.63 -1.39 -1.76
CA SER A 143 -0.48 -1.51 -0.80
C SER A 143 -1.00 -2.94 -0.79
N THR A 144 -0.77 -3.67 0.30
CA THR A 144 -1.13 -5.09 0.41
C THR A 144 -2.59 -5.31 0.77
N ALA A 145 -3.23 -4.33 1.42
CA ALA A 145 -4.60 -4.37 1.92
C ALA A 145 -4.90 -5.63 2.76
N LEU A 146 -3.91 -6.10 3.53
CA LEU A 146 -4.09 -7.17 4.50
C LEU A 146 -4.85 -6.66 5.71
N SER A 147 -5.83 -7.43 6.18
CA SER A 147 -6.66 -7.09 7.33
C SER A 147 -7.11 -8.35 8.08
N ASP A 148 -7.75 -8.18 9.22
CA ASP A 148 -8.36 -9.26 10.01
C ASP A 148 -9.36 -10.09 9.20
N ARG A 149 -9.95 -9.52 8.14
CA ARG A 149 -10.86 -10.19 7.20
C ARG A 149 -10.17 -10.92 6.05
N THR A 150 -8.87 -10.78 5.91
CA THR A 150 -8.12 -11.50 4.89
C THR A 150 -8.09 -12.98 5.26
N ASN A 151 -8.71 -13.81 4.43
CA ASN A 151 -8.71 -15.26 4.66
C ASN A 151 -7.48 -15.94 4.07
N ALA A 152 -7.21 -17.16 4.54
CA ALA A 152 -6.06 -17.95 4.12
C ALA A 152 -6.04 -18.19 2.59
N GLY A 153 -7.18 -18.38 1.94
CA GLY A 153 -7.25 -18.60 0.49
C GLY A 153 -6.83 -17.36 -0.31
N THR A 154 -7.26 -16.17 0.12
CA THR A 154 -6.85 -14.89 -0.50
C THR A 154 -5.34 -14.69 -0.33
N TYR A 155 -4.82 -14.96 0.87
CA TYR A 155 -3.38 -14.83 1.13
C TYR A 155 -2.57 -15.86 0.35
N GLN A 156 -3.03 -17.11 0.26
CA GLN A 156 -2.39 -18.17 -0.51
C GLN A 156 -2.27 -17.79 -1.99
N TRP A 157 -3.32 -17.16 -2.56
CA TRP A 157 -3.26 -16.64 -3.91
C TRP A 157 -2.21 -15.52 -4.04
N LEU A 158 -2.18 -14.57 -3.10
CA LEU A 158 -1.27 -13.44 -3.11
C LEU A 158 0.19 -13.89 -2.98
N LYS A 159 0.52 -14.73 -1.99
CA LYS A 159 1.88 -15.18 -1.75
C LYS A 159 2.45 -16.04 -2.88
N ASN A 160 1.59 -16.75 -3.61
CA ASN A 160 1.99 -17.57 -4.74
C ASN A 160 2.06 -16.81 -6.08
N ASN A 161 1.63 -15.55 -6.09
CA ASN A 161 1.65 -14.72 -7.28
C ASN A 161 3.00 -14.01 -7.43
N LYS A 162 4.02 -14.79 -7.80
CA LYS A 162 5.42 -14.33 -7.93
C LYS A 162 5.57 -13.22 -8.96
N GLU A 163 4.82 -13.32 -10.05
CA GLU A 163 4.82 -12.31 -11.12
C GLU A 163 4.31 -10.96 -10.58
N LEU A 164 3.27 -10.96 -9.75
CA LEU A 164 2.74 -9.76 -9.12
C LEU A 164 3.80 -9.06 -8.27
N ILE A 165 4.46 -9.80 -7.37
CA ILE A 165 5.48 -9.26 -6.46
C ILE A 165 6.69 -8.77 -7.26
N ASN A 166 7.16 -9.55 -8.24
CA ASN A 166 8.28 -9.17 -9.09
C ASN A 166 7.98 -7.90 -9.89
N VAL A 167 6.79 -7.78 -10.46
CA VAL A 167 6.40 -6.58 -11.21
C VAL A 167 6.25 -5.39 -10.28
N ALA A 168 5.55 -5.51 -9.15
CA ALA A 168 5.35 -4.41 -8.21
C ALA A 168 6.69 -3.81 -7.77
N THR A 169 7.64 -4.65 -7.38
CA THR A 169 8.97 -4.19 -6.94
C THR A 169 9.80 -3.62 -8.09
N SER A 170 9.76 -4.22 -9.28
CA SER A 170 10.58 -3.79 -10.42
C SER A 170 10.08 -2.52 -11.13
N ARG A 171 8.96 -1.91 -10.70
CA ARG A 171 8.48 -0.61 -11.22
C ARG A 171 9.07 0.58 -10.46
N ALA A 172 9.60 0.37 -9.27
CA ALA A 172 10.21 1.40 -8.46
C ALA A 172 11.62 1.73 -8.98
N LYS A 173 11.81 2.97 -9.41
CA LYS A 173 13.12 3.45 -9.86
C LYS A 173 14.02 3.78 -8.67
N ASP A 174 13.56 4.65 -7.79
CA ASP A 174 14.34 5.17 -6.68
C ASP A 174 13.90 4.59 -5.34
N LYS A 175 12.59 4.49 -5.06
CA LYS A 175 12.07 4.07 -3.76
C LYS A 175 10.90 3.10 -3.87
N LEU A 176 10.95 2.05 -3.07
CA LEU A 176 9.86 1.10 -2.83
C LEU A 176 9.38 1.24 -1.38
N VAL A 177 8.10 1.52 -1.22
CA VAL A 177 7.43 1.57 0.09
C VAL A 177 6.42 0.42 0.16
N LEU A 178 6.61 -0.49 1.10
CA LEU A 178 5.66 -1.57 1.35
C LEU A 178 4.76 -1.19 2.52
N LEU A 179 3.46 -1.09 2.25
CA LEU A 179 2.42 -0.82 3.23
C LEU A 179 1.75 -2.14 3.61
N ALA A 180 1.81 -2.53 4.87
CA ALA A 180 1.16 -3.75 5.36
C ALA A 180 0.99 -3.71 6.88
N ASP A 181 -0.06 -4.37 7.39
CA ASP A 181 -0.19 -4.67 8.81
C ASP A 181 0.73 -5.84 9.18
N SER A 182 1.75 -5.56 9.99
CA SER A 182 2.72 -6.58 10.41
C SER A 182 2.07 -7.74 11.16
N LYS A 183 1.07 -7.46 12.00
CA LYS A 183 0.37 -8.49 12.77
C LYS A 183 -0.43 -9.42 11.86
N GLU A 184 -1.13 -8.85 10.89
CA GLU A 184 -1.92 -9.63 9.94
C GLU A 184 -1.03 -10.41 8.97
N LEU A 185 0.09 -9.82 8.55
CA LEU A 185 1.08 -10.51 7.73
C LEU A 185 1.66 -11.74 8.46
N GLU A 186 2.05 -11.60 9.73
CA GLU A 186 2.53 -12.72 10.55
C GLU A 186 1.46 -13.79 10.76
N ARG A 187 0.22 -13.37 11.06
CA ARG A 187 -0.92 -14.31 11.23
C ARG A 187 -1.16 -15.14 9.98
N LEU A 188 -1.11 -14.48 8.81
CA LEU A 188 -1.39 -15.11 7.52
C LEU A 188 -0.22 -15.98 7.01
N HIS A 189 1.01 -15.56 7.28
CA HIS A 189 2.22 -16.32 6.98
C HIS A 189 2.25 -17.64 7.78
N ALA A 190 1.94 -17.60 9.08
CA ALA A 190 1.82 -18.76 9.96
C ALA A 190 3.00 -19.76 9.86
N GLY A 191 4.21 -19.27 9.59
CA GLY A 191 5.42 -20.10 9.45
C GLY A 191 5.49 -20.94 8.17
N GLN A 192 4.67 -20.64 7.16
CA GLN A 192 4.67 -21.36 5.89
C GLN A 192 5.94 -21.06 5.07
N ALA A 193 6.43 -22.06 4.34
CA ALA A 193 7.47 -21.88 3.35
C ALA A 193 6.91 -21.26 2.04
N ASP A 194 7.80 -20.81 1.17
CA ASP A 194 7.48 -20.24 -0.16
C ASP A 194 6.47 -19.08 -0.09
N ASP A 195 6.78 -18.09 0.71
CA ASP A 195 5.99 -16.88 0.90
C ASP A 195 6.78 -15.65 0.46
N ASP A 196 6.68 -15.33 -0.82
CA ASP A 196 7.46 -14.26 -1.44
C ASP A 196 7.09 -12.88 -0.87
N LEU A 197 5.82 -12.67 -0.46
CA LEU A 197 5.40 -11.40 0.13
C LEU A 197 6.00 -11.21 1.53
N TYR A 198 5.96 -12.27 2.35
CA TYR A 198 6.58 -12.24 3.67
C TYR A 198 8.10 -12.07 3.58
N GLU A 199 8.74 -12.80 2.67
CA GLU A 199 10.18 -12.66 2.44
C GLU A 199 10.55 -11.25 1.96
N LEU A 200 9.74 -10.63 1.09
CA LEU A 200 9.93 -9.24 0.68
C LEU A 200 9.82 -8.29 1.88
N ALA A 201 8.80 -8.46 2.73
CA ALA A 201 8.63 -7.66 3.93
C ALA A 201 9.83 -7.78 4.89
N GLN A 202 10.32 -8.99 5.12
CA GLN A 202 11.51 -9.23 5.95
C GLN A 202 12.77 -8.63 5.32
N TYR A 203 12.91 -8.75 4.01
CA TYR A 203 14.02 -8.15 3.28
C TYR A 203 14.04 -6.63 3.44
N ILE A 204 12.87 -5.97 3.28
CA ILE A 204 12.77 -4.51 3.44
C ILE A 204 13.04 -4.10 4.89
N LYS A 205 12.48 -4.81 5.88
CA LYS A 205 12.75 -4.54 7.31
C LYS A 205 14.23 -4.68 7.68
N THR A 206 14.94 -5.59 7.03
CA THR A 206 16.36 -5.86 7.32
C THR A 206 17.30 -4.87 6.63
N ASN A 207 17.00 -4.48 5.38
CA ASN A 207 17.90 -3.70 4.54
C ASN A 207 17.47 -2.25 4.36
N GLY A 208 16.29 -1.87 4.83
CA GLY A 208 15.70 -0.55 4.69
C GLY A 208 15.27 0.06 6.02
N LYS A 209 14.35 1.01 5.93
CA LYS A 209 13.76 1.70 7.06
C LYS A 209 12.39 1.09 7.40
N SER A 210 12.09 0.99 8.69
CA SER A 210 10.75 0.62 9.16
C SER A 210 10.12 1.80 9.87
N GLU A 211 8.90 2.12 9.49
CA GLU A 211 8.08 3.17 10.09
C GLU A 211 6.80 2.54 10.62
N ILE A 212 6.30 3.05 11.74
CA ILE A 212 5.02 2.65 12.31
C ILE A 212 4.12 3.87 12.16
N THR A 213 3.01 3.71 11.46
CA THR A 213 2.00 4.76 11.44
C THR A 213 1.30 4.78 12.80
N GLU A 214 1.28 5.93 13.43
CA GLU A 214 0.34 6.14 14.54
C GLU A 214 -1.07 5.94 13.98
N LYS A 215 -1.93 5.28 14.76
CA LYS A 215 -3.33 5.06 14.37
C LYS A 215 -4.00 6.41 14.08
N HIS A 216 -3.99 6.80 12.83
CA HIS A 216 -5.00 7.72 12.36
C HIS A 216 -6.27 6.89 12.13
N ILE A 217 -7.11 6.82 13.14
CA ILE A 217 -8.49 6.33 12.94
C ILE A 217 -9.15 7.39 12.08
N SER A 218 -9.10 7.20 10.76
CA SER A 218 -9.81 8.11 9.88
C SER A 218 -11.29 7.93 10.13
N SER A 219 -12.04 9.02 10.09
CA SER A 219 -13.49 8.98 10.16
C SER A 219 -14.13 8.11 9.06
N ARG A 220 -13.37 7.82 7.98
CA ARG A 220 -13.72 6.87 6.92
C ARG A 220 -13.61 5.40 7.35
N ALA A 221 -12.62 5.04 8.17
CA ALA A 221 -12.47 3.68 8.68
C ALA A 221 -13.66 3.25 9.54
N LEU A 222 -14.37 4.22 10.12
CA LEU A 222 -15.59 4.01 10.91
C LEU A 222 -16.87 4.09 10.07
N GLY A 223 -16.79 4.20 8.73
CA GLY A 223 -17.97 4.40 7.87
C GLY A 223 -18.65 5.76 8.04
N ILE A 224 -18.05 6.66 8.80
CA ILE A 224 -18.57 8.00 9.08
C ILE A 224 -18.04 8.92 7.97
N GLN A 225 -18.94 9.39 7.12
CA GLN A 225 -18.59 10.40 6.13
C GLN A 225 -18.28 11.72 6.85
N PRO A 226 -17.21 12.43 6.49
CA PRO A 226 -16.93 13.75 7.03
C PRO A 226 -17.92 14.74 6.40
N PHE A 227 -19.09 14.89 7.00
CA PHE A 227 -20.06 15.92 6.62
C PHE A 227 -20.04 17.01 7.69
N SER A 228 -19.03 17.86 7.63
CA SER A 228 -19.23 19.18 8.18
C SER A 228 -19.92 20.02 7.10
N THR A 229 -21.10 20.51 7.40
CA THR A 229 -21.77 21.49 6.54
C THR A 229 -20.97 22.79 6.57
N ALA A 230 -21.13 23.64 5.53
CA ALA A 230 -20.49 24.97 5.53
C ALA A 230 -20.87 25.79 6.78
N THR A 231 -22.06 25.53 7.35
CA THR A 231 -22.56 26.19 8.55
C THR A 231 -21.83 25.68 9.81
N GLU A 232 -21.57 24.38 9.93
CA GLU A 232 -20.80 23.79 11.04
C GLU A 232 -19.35 24.26 11.03
N ASN A 233 -18.72 24.31 9.85
CA ASN A 233 -17.37 24.86 9.72
C ASN A 233 -17.28 26.32 10.13
N ALA A 234 -18.25 27.16 9.72
CA ALA A 234 -18.30 28.55 10.13
C ALA A 234 -18.55 28.71 11.64
N PHE A 235 -19.39 27.85 12.23
CA PHE A 235 -19.61 27.84 13.67
C PHE A 235 -18.34 27.45 14.45
N LEU A 236 -17.66 26.38 14.02
CA LEU A 236 -16.41 25.92 14.62
C LEU A 236 -15.28 26.96 14.51
N GLU A 237 -15.17 27.66 13.38
CA GLU A 237 -14.21 28.75 13.21
C GLU A 237 -14.49 29.89 14.19
N ASN A 238 -15.76 30.32 14.28
CA ASN A 238 -16.16 31.38 15.21
C ASN A 238 -15.96 30.98 16.66
N LEU A 239 -16.28 29.72 17.03
CA LEU A 239 -16.06 29.19 18.37
C LEU A 239 -14.56 29.11 18.69
N THR A 240 -13.75 28.64 17.76
CA THR A 240 -12.29 28.57 17.91
C THR A 240 -11.71 29.96 18.15
N HIS A 241 -12.10 30.95 17.34
CA HIS A 241 -11.69 32.36 17.52
C HIS A 241 -12.14 32.95 18.85
N ALA A 242 -13.35 32.64 19.29
CA ALA A 242 -13.86 33.12 20.59
C ALA A 242 -13.07 32.50 21.75
N LEU A 243 -12.77 31.20 21.70
CA LEU A 243 -12.01 30.50 22.72
C LEU A 243 -10.53 30.93 22.73
N GLU A 244 -9.91 31.13 21.58
CA GLU A 244 -8.55 31.65 21.48
C GLU A 244 -8.45 33.06 22.14
N ASN A 245 -9.42 33.93 21.92
CA ASN A 245 -9.45 35.26 22.53
C ASN A 245 -9.65 35.23 24.04
N ILE A 246 -10.35 34.23 24.58
CA ILE A 246 -10.58 34.08 26.01
C ILE A 246 -9.39 33.43 26.74
N TRP A 247 -8.70 32.51 26.06
CA TRP A 247 -7.70 31.62 26.67
C TRP A 247 -6.26 31.82 26.24
N LEU A 248 -5.96 32.81 25.43
CA LEU A 248 -4.61 33.15 24.95
C LEU A 248 -3.58 33.38 26.07
N SER A 249 -4.01 33.56 27.32
CA SER A 249 -3.11 33.71 28.47
C SER A 249 -2.77 32.41 29.20
N GLN A 250 -3.39 31.28 28.86
CA GLN A 250 -3.22 30.00 29.56
C GLN A 250 -3.04 28.79 28.65
N SER A 251 -2.11 28.84 27.77
CA SER A 251 -1.65 27.90 26.70
C SER A 251 -1.63 26.37 27.00
N LYS A 252 -2.69 25.82 27.61
CA LYS A 252 -2.74 24.38 27.93
C LYS A 252 -3.78 23.58 27.14
N TYR A 253 -4.50 24.19 26.22
CA TYR A 253 -5.58 23.52 25.51
C TYR A 253 -5.35 23.52 24.02
N VAL A 254 -5.52 22.35 23.40
CA VAL A 254 -5.52 22.18 21.93
C VAL A 254 -6.95 21.89 21.50
N ILE A 255 -7.48 22.68 20.57
CA ILE A 255 -8.82 22.48 20.03
C ILE A 255 -8.69 21.48 18.86
N HIS A 256 -9.28 20.32 19.03
CA HIS A 256 -9.38 19.32 17.99
C HIS A 256 -10.74 19.43 17.31
N LYS A 257 -10.76 19.61 16.00
CA LYS A 257 -11.99 19.61 15.19
C LYS A 257 -12.33 18.19 14.76
N GLU A 258 -13.62 17.88 14.66
CA GLU A 258 -14.13 16.60 14.14
C GLU A 258 -13.55 15.36 14.83
N VAL A 259 -13.50 15.37 16.16
CA VAL A 259 -12.97 14.25 16.94
C VAL A 259 -14.00 13.11 16.95
N ALA A 260 -13.60 11.94 16.47
CA ALA A 260 -14.45 10.76 16.60
C ALA A 260 -14.61 10.36 18.06
N ILE A 261 -15.80 9.91 18.46
CA ILE A 261 -16.10 9.47 19.83
C ILE A 261 -15.09 8.40 20.30
N SER A 262 -14.68 7.51 19.40
CA SER A 262 -13.63 6.52 19.67
C SER A 262 -12.28 7.11 20.09
N GLN A 263 -11.98 8.34 19.70
CA GLN A 263 -10.75 9.05 20.11
C GLN A 263 -10.88 9.66 21.51
N VAL A 264 -12.10 10.00 21.92
CA VAL A 264 -12.36 10.58 23.26
C VAL A 264 -12.39 9.50 24.34
N PHE A 265 -12.92 8.33 24.01
CA PHE A 265 -13.14 7.24 24.95
C PHE A 265 -12.23 6.03 24.71
N GLN A 266 -10.98 6.26 24.35
CA GLN A 266 -9.99 5.22 24.13
C GLN A 266 -10.12 4.09 25.16
N ASP A 267 -10.31 2.87 24.69
CA ASP A 267 -10.30 1.62 25.43
C ASP A 267 -11.49 1.33 26.40
N ASN A 268 -12.45 2.22 26.54
CA ASN A 268 -13.56 2.05 27.50
C ASN A 268 -14.93 1.75 26.88
N MET A 269 -15.01 1.65 25.54
CA MET A 269 -16.27 1.39 24.85
C MET A 269 -16.13 0.21 23.88
N THR A 270 -17.19 -0.58 23.75
CA THR A 270 -17.27 -1.62 22.75
C THR A 270 -17.45 -1.00 21.36
N TYR A 271 -17.10 -1.75 20.33
CA TYR A 271 -17.23 -1.31 18.94
C TYR A 271 -18.69 -0.97 18.58
N ASP A 272 -19.65 -1.71 19.13
CA ASP A 272 -21.07 -1.49 18.89
C ASP A 272 -21.56 -0.19 19.54
N ASP A 273 -21.07 0.15 20.72
CA ASP A 273 -21.38 1.42 21.38
C ASP A 273 -20.89 2.62 20.55
N LEU A 274 -19.69 2.51 19.97
CA LEU A 274 -19.09 3.54 19.12
C LEU A 274 -19.85 3.74 17.80
N PHE A 275 -20.43 2.69 17.27
CA PHE A 275 -21.17 2.75 16.02
C PHE A 275 -22.47 3.55 16.12
N TYR A 276 -23.14 3.50 17.27
CA TYR A 276 -24.42 4.19 17.52
C TYR A 276 -24.30 5.61 18.00
N MET A 277 -23.17 6.04 18.51
CA MET A 277 -23.02 7.36 19.18
C MET A 277 -22.69 8.52 18.22
N GLY A 278 -22.26 8.26 16.98
CA GLY A 278 -21.94 9.32 16.03
C GLY A 278 -20.65 10.10 16.34
N ARG A 279 -20.63 11.39 16.09
CA ARG A 279 -19.51 12.31 16.34
C ARG A 279 -19.86 13.35 17.38
N PHE A 280 -18.85 13.86 18.07
CA PHE A 280 -18.91 15.16 18.72
C PHE A 280 -18.43 16.22 17.72
N ASP A 281 -19.26 17.22 17.50
CA ASP A 281 -18.89 18.42 16.78
C ASP A 281 -18.23 19.44 17.75
#